data_617cdf6e5fdb3a23eb614260ccd6ab00
#
_entry.id   617cdf6e5fdb3a23eb614260ccd6ab00
#
_cell.length_a   1.000
_cell.length_b   1.000
_cell.length_c   1.000
_cell.angle_alpha   90.00
_cell.angle_beta   90.00
_cell.angle_gamma   90.00
#
_symmetry.space_group_name_H-M   'P 1'
#
loop_
_entity.id
_entity.type
_entity.pdbx_description
1 polymer ?
#
loop_
_entity_poly.entity_id
_entity_poly.type
_entity_poly.pdbx_seq_one_letter_code
_entity_poly.pdbx_strand_id
1 'polypeptide(L)'
;MKRKLIIKNFPVIVLTVLLILSIGQTVTASGLFGPLQTVSKQDGGLNTAIGYWYHEDTYQNDTNHTVRQNEIYSQAAYGAKNIWEIYARIGISDLKIFDIFNSTDASTTTNKNDFEENWKFFGTLGAKAFYPINKVFGVGAFIQGTSYFSNFTDDIVGTISGTPFTTDLKVKNLWDVNFGAGLQVTIPHGIKLYAGPYIYYSEAEVSLASNIPGLEYSAGDVSIKNKTMLGGFTGLDIPLIKGFHLNIEGQFSDRFSAGAAVSYTY
;
A
#
# COMPACT_ATOMS: atom_id res chain seq x y z
N MET A 1 -20.39 14.52 36.56
CA MET A 1 -21.31 13.43 36.14
C MET A 1 -21.29 13.03 34.64
N LYS A 2 -20.48 13.66 33.78
CA LYS A 2 -20.43 13.36 32.31
C LYS A 2 -19.44 12.26 31.85
N ARG A 3 -18.52 11.80 32.71
CA ARG A 3 -17.51 10.78 32.33
C ARG A 3 -18.00 9.33 32.19
N LYS A 4 -19.11 8.98 32.86
CA LYS A 4 -19.66 7.60 32.81
C LYS A 4 -20.38 7.25 31.49
N LEU A 5 -20.84 8.26 30.74
CA LEU A 5 -21.62 8.02 29.51
C LEU A 5 -20.74 7.60 28.31
N ILE A 6 -19.51 8.10 28.27
CA ILE A 6 -18.57 7.83 27.15
C ILE A 6 -18.06 6.39 27.22
N ILE A 7 -17.78 5.89 28.43
CA ILE A 7 -17.25 4.52 28.61
C ILE A 7 -18.31 3.45 28.28
N LYS A 8 -19.61 3.74 28.53
CA LYS A 8 -20.69 2.79 28.31
C LYS A 8 -21.00 2.56 26.82
N ASN A 9 -20.71 3.52 25.95
CA ASN A 9 -20.99 3.43 24.51
C ASN A 9 -19.73 3.08 23.67
N PHE A 10 -18.57 2.97 24.32
CA PHE A 10 -17.32 2.63 23.65
C PHE A 10 -17.38 1.30 22.88
N PRO A 11 -17.90 0.17 23.45
CA PRO A 11 -18.02 -1.07 22.71
C PRO A 11 -19.01 -0.97 21.54
N VAL A 12 -20.05 -0.13 21.64
CA VAL A 12 -21.01 0.09 20.56
C VAL A 12 -20.35 0.84 19.41
N ILE A 13 -19.54 1.86 19.69
CA ILE A 13 -18.81 2.61 18.66
C ILE A 13 -17.79 1.71 17.96
N VAL A 14 -17.04 0.91 18.71
CA VAL A 14 -16.08 -0.06 18.14
C VAL A 14 -16.81 -1.13 17.31
N LEU A 15 -17.94 -1.64 17.81
CA LEU A 15 -18.74 -2.62 17.08
C LEU A 15 -19.37 -2.02 15.81
N THR A 16 -19.81 -0.77 15.85
CA THR A 16 -20.37 -0.06 14.68
C THR A 16 -19.29 0.19 13.63
N VAL A 17 -18.09 0.57 14.03
CA VAL A 17 -16.94 0.72 13.12
C VAL A 17 -16.57 -0.64 12.51
N LEU A 18 -16.55 -1.72 13.31
CA LEU A 18 -16.31 -3.07 12.84
C LEU A 18 -17.43 -3.59 11.91
N LEU A 19 -18.68 -3.22 12.17
CA LEU A 19 -19.82 -3.60 11.32
C LEU A 19 -19.84 -2.84 9.97
N ILE A 20 -19.43 -1.58 9.95
CA ILE A 20 -19.28 -0.82 8.71
C ILE A 20 -18.14 -1.42 7.85
N LEU A 21 -17.11 -1.98 8.48
CA LEU A 21 -16.01 -2.67 7.81
C LEU A 21 -16.40 -4.05 7.21
N SER A 22 -17.56 -4.61 7.60
CA SER A 22 -18.01 -5.92 7.10
C SER A 22 -18.92 -5.85 5.86
N ILE A 23 -19.24 -4.68 5.36
CA ILE A 23 -20.11 -4.48 4.19
C ILE A 23 -19.32 -3.75 3.11
N GLY A 24 -18.45 -4.46 2.41
CA GLY A 24 -17.78 -3.85 1.27
C GLY A 24 -16.79 -4.78 0.62
N GLN A 25 -16.90 -4.88 -0.65
CA GLN A 25 -15.97 -5.62 -1.49
C GLN A 25 -14.58 -4.95 -1.46
N THR A 26 -13.58 -5.74 -1.53
CA THR A 26 -12.15 -5.54 -1.30
C THR A 26 -11.49 -4.54 -2.24
N VAL A 27 -10.53 -3.76 -1.74
CA VAL A 27 -9.93 -2.59 -2.43
C VAL A 27 -8.54 -2.21 -1.87
N THR A 28 -7.53 -1.85 -2.64
CA THR A 28 -6.15 -1.64 -2.19
C THR A 28 -5.51 -0.30 -2.52
N ALA A 29 -4.52 0.10 -1.74
CA ALA A 29 -3.54 1.16 -2.02
C ALA A 29 -2.16 0.79 -1.50
N SER A 30 -1.12 1.33 -2.08
CA SER A 30 0.24 1.04 -1.68
C SER A 30 0.74 1.94 -0.55
N GLY A 31 1.26 1.30 0.51
CA GLY A 31 1.95 1.94 1.63
C GLY A 31 1.04 2.48 2.74
N LEU A 32 1.53 2.35 3.95
CA LEU A 32 0.86 2.79 5.17
C LEU A 32 0.74 4.32 5.23
N PHE A 33 -0.47 4.85 5.38
CA PHE A 33 -0.68 6.30 5.48
C PHE A 33 -0.31 6.85 6.87
N GLY A 34 -0.58 6.07 7.90
CA GLY A 34 -0.36 6.45 9.30
C GLY A 34 -1.37 7.47 9.83
N PRO A 35 -1.25 7.85 11.11
CA PRO A 35 -2.19 8.77 11.74
C PRO A 35 -2.25 10.09 10.97
N LEU A 36 -3.46 10.66 10.87
CA LEU A 36 -3.68 11.91 10.15
C LEU A 36 -3.03 13.10 10.86
N GLN A 37 -3.10 13.10 12.21
CA GLN A 37 -2.37 14.06 13.01
C GLN A 37 -0.88 13.77 12.95
N THR A 38 -0.10 14.78 12.65
CA THR A 38 1.35 14.66 12.63
C THR A 38 1.87 14.30 14.04
N VAL A 39 2.91 13.49 14.09
CA VAL A 39 3.55 13.07 15.35
C VAL A 39 4.66 14.01 15.78
N SER A 40 4.93 15.08 15.03
CA SER A 40 5.94 16.08 15.36
C SER A 40 5.52 16.97 16.54
N LYS A 41 6.50 17.45 17.31
CA LYS A 41 6.27 18.37 18.44
C LYS A 41 5.76 19.74 17.96
N GLN A 42 5.17 20.51 18.90
CA GLN A 42 4.57 21.84 18.60
C GLN A 42 5.51 22.82 17.88
N ASP A 43 6.79 22.80 18.21
CA ASP A 43 7.79 23.74 17.64
C ASP A 43 8.48 23.21 16.38
N GLY A 44 8.00 22.11 15.84
CA GLY A 44 8.64 21.36 14.77
C GLY A 44 9.44 20.20 15.34
N GLY A 45 9.44 19.07 14.65
CA GLY A 45 10.16 17.88 15.10
C GLY A 45 10.39 16.88 13.99
N LEU A 46 11.44 16.11 14.21
CA LEU A 46 11.78 14.98 13.37
C LEU A 46 11.09 13.72 13.91
N ASN A 47 10.58 12.91 13.01
CA ASN A 47 10.08 11.59 13.30
C ASN A 47 10.78 10.59 12.37
N THR A 48 11.12 9.43 12.89
CA THR A 48 11.64 8.33 12.10
C THR A 48 10.80 7.09 12.32
N ALA A 49 10.67 6.24 11.31
CA ALA A 49 9.93 4.98 11.44
C ALA A 49 10.60 3.86 10.64
N ILE A 50 10.32 2.64 11.06
CA ILE A 50 10.55 1.42 10.28
C ILE A 50 9.21 0.70 10.18
N GLY A 51 8.83 0.27 8.99
CA GLY A 51 7.55 -0.37 8.74
C GLY A 51 7.63 -1.53 7.76
N TYR A 52 6.57 -2.33 7.84
CA TYR A 52 6.27 -3.39 6.92
C TYR A 52 4.86 -3.16 6.35
N TRP A 53 4.71 -3.39 5.04
CA TRP A 53 3.45 -3.28 4.35
C TRP A 53 3.23 -4.49 3.44
N TYR A 54 2.09 -5.15 3.61
CA TYR A 54 1.57 -6.14 2.69
C TYR A 54 0.53 -5.50 1.80
N HIS A 55 0.69 -5.66 0.51
CA HIS A 55 -0.18 -5.07 -0.49
C HIS A 55 -0.63 -6.13 -1.49
N GLU A 56 -1.93 -6.16 -1.78
CA GLU A 56 -2.51 -6.96 -2.84
C GLU A 56 -3.46 -6.10 -3.67
N ASP A 57 -3.38 -6.20 -5.01
CA ASP A 57 -4.17 -5.41 -5.95
C ASP A 57 -4.60 -6.21 -7.17
N THR A 58 -5.52 -5.65 -7.95
CA THR A 58 -5.89 -6.14 -9.27
C THR A 58 -5.46 -5.12 -10.30
N TYR A 59 -4.54 -5.52 -11.16
CA TYR A 59 -4.16 -4.75 -12.34
C TYR A 59 -4.91 -5.28 -13.55
N GLN A 60 -5.29 -4.37 -14.42
CA GLN A 60 -6.03 -4.69 -15.63
C GLN A 60 -5.35 -4.12 -16.87
N ASN A 61 -5.43 -4.91 -17.90
CA ASN A 61 -5.35 -4.56 -19.31
C ASN A 61 -6.57 -5.22 -19.97
N ASP A 62 -6.41 -6.11 -20.92
CA ASP A 62 -7.52 -6.93 -21.48
C ASP A 62 -8.00 -8.01 -20.49
N THR A 63 -7.14 -8.40 -19.55
CA THR A 63 -7.42 -9.35 -18.46
C THR A 63 -7.08 -8.75 -17.09
N ASN A 64 -7.66 -9.34 -16.04
CA ASN A 64 -7.36 -8.97 -14.66
C ASN A 64 -6.29 -9.89 -14.09
N HIS A 65 -5.26 -9.31 -13.51
CA HIS A 65 -4.18 -10.03 -12.81
C HIS A 65 -4.10 -9.59 -11.36
N THR A 66 -4.01 -10.56 -10.46
CA THR A 66 -3.72 -10.27 -9.06
C THR A 66 -2.24 -9.99 -8.90
N VAL A 67 -1.93 -8.86 -8.29
CA VAL A 67 -0.57 -8.42 -7.96
C VAL A 67 -0.42 -8.36 -6.46
N ARG A 68 0.70 -8.87 -5.94
CA ARG A 68 1.05 -8.83 -4.52
C ARG A 68 2.46 -8.28 -4.34
N GLN A 69 2.61 -7.47 -3.29
CA GLN A 69 3.89 -6.92 -2.87
C GLN A 69 4.05 -6.99 -1.35
N ASN A 70 5.27 -7.21 -0.90
CA ASN A 70 5.69 -7.04 0.48
C ASN A 70 6.73 -5.93 0.51
N GLU A 71 6.54 -4.94 1.34
CA GLU A 71 7.44 -3.79 1.45
C GLU A 71 8.03 -3.70 2.85
N ILE A 72 9.33 -3.45 2.93
CA ILE A 72 10.02 -3.08 4.17
C ILE A 72 10.66 -1.73 3.93
N TYR A 73 10.39 -0.76 4.80
CA TYR A 73 10.88 0.60 4.61
C TYR A 73 11.36 1.28 5.88
N SER A 74 12.21 2.27 5.70
CA SER A 74 12.54 3.30 6.68
C SER A 74 11.93 4.63 6.26
N GLN A 75 11.43 5.42 7.20
CA GLN A 75 10.84 6.72 6.98
C GLN A 75 11.56 7.78 7.81
N ALA A 76 11.73 8.96 7.22
CA ALA A 76 12.04 10.19 7.92
C ALA A 76 10.93 11.20 7.63
N ALA A 77 10.43 11.87 8.67
CA ALA A 77 9.38 12.86 8.56
C ALA A 77 9.73 14.10 9.36
N TYR A 78 9.31 15.26 8.85
CA TYR A 78 9.40 16.53 9.54
C TYR A 78 8.06 17.24 9.48
N GLY A 79 7.62 17.75 10.62
CA GLY A 79 6.37 18.49 10.71
C GLY A 79 6.36 19.49 11.84
N ALA A 80 5.36 20.36 11.87
CA ALA A 80 5.24 21.39 12.90
C ALA A 80 3.79 21.62 13.31
N LYS A 81 3.63 22.09 14.53
CA LYS A 81 2.34 22.53 15.15
C LYS A 81 1.29 21.42 15.21
N ASN A 82 1.67 20.16 15.02
CA ASN A 82 0.73 19.03 14.86
C ASN A 82 -0.30 19.24 13.74
N ILE A 83 0.02 20.08 12.74
CA ILE A 83 -0.89 20.48 11.65
C ILE A 83 -0.41 19.93 10.31
N TRP A 84 0.88 19.93 10.04
CA TRP A 84 1.42 19.46 8.78
C TRP A 84 2.68 18.62 8.97
N GLU A 85 2.91 17.71 8.06
CA GLU A 85 4.08 16.85 8.02
C GLU A 85 4.44 16.55 6.57
N ILE A 86 5.71 16.57 6.26
CA ILE A 86 6.27 15.99 5.04
C ILE A 86 7.13 14.80 5.43
N TYR A 87 7.13 13.77 4.61
CA TYR A 87 7.92 12.58 4.86
C TYR A 87 8.50 11.98 3.58
N ALA A 88 9.62 11.30 3.75
CA ALA A 88 10.22 10.47 2.73
C ALA A 88 10.43 9.06 3.26
N ARG A 89 10.26 8.07 2.40
CA ARG A 89 10.56 6.67 2.66
C ARG A 89 11.56 6.16 1.65
N ILE A 90 12.39 5.23 2.09
CA ILE A 90 13.19 4.37 1.23
C ILE A 90 13.01 2.94 1.71
N GLY A 91 12.85 2.02 0.80
CA GLY A 91 12.59 0.63 1.14
C GLY A 91 12.93 -0.33 0.04
N ILE A 92 12.58 -1.58 0.30
CA ILE A 92 12.67 -2.68 -0.65
C ILE A 92 11.31 -3.37 -0.74
N SER A 93 10.97 -3.83 -1.93
CA SER A 93 9.71 -4.52 -2.24
C SER A 93 9.98 -5.70 -3.16
N ASP A 94 9.28 -6.82 -2.92
CA ASP A 94 9.11 -7.88 -3.91
C ASP A 94 7.95 -7.55 -4.87
N LEU A 95 7.77 -8.37 -5.89
CA LEU A 95 6.61 -8.31 -6.77
C LEU A 95 6.22 -9.72 -7.21
N LYS A 96 4.95 -10.06 -7.00
CA LYS A 96 4.36 -11.29 -7.52
C LYS A 96 3.10 -10.96 -8.33
N ILE A 97 2.98 -11.54 -9.54
CA ILE A 97 1.77 -11.46 -10.37
C ILE A 97 1.27 -12.87 -10.59
N PHE A 98 0.05 -13.14 -10.14
CA PHE A 98 -0.52 -14.48 -10.20
C PHE A 98 -1.04 -14.80 -11.58
N ASP A 99 -0.89 -16.06 -11.97
CA ASP A 99 -1.43 -16.69 -13.19
C ASP A 99 -1.10 -15.98 -14.51
N ILE A 100 -0.05 -15.15 -14.54
CA ILE A 100 0.30 -14.38 -15.74
C ILE A 100 0.86 -15.27 -16.86
N PHE A 101 1.44 -16.42 -16.50
CA PHE A 101 2.00 -17.39 -17.43
C PHE A 101 1.09 -18.60 -17.65
N ASN A 102 -0.14 -18.56 -17.14
CA ASN A 102 -1.07 -19.68 -17.30
C ASN A 102 -1.56 -19.78 -18.75
N SER A 103 -1.21 -20.86 -19.42
CA SER A 103 -1.67 -21.13 -20.78
C SER A 103 -2.94 -21.99 -20.75
N THR A 104 -3.92 -21.59 -21.54
CA THR A 104 -5.13 -22.39 -21.77
C THR A 104 -4.95 -23.45 -22.86
N ASP A 105 -3.81 -23.43 -23.57
CA ASP A 105 -3.49 -24.40 -24.60
C ASP A 105 -2.88 -25.67 -23.99
N ALA A 106 -3.56 -26.80 -24.19
CA ALA A 106 -3.13 -28.11 -23.68
C ALA A 106 -1.80 -28.59 -24.25
N SER A 107 -1.32 -28.00 -25.37
CA SER A 107 -0.02 -28.31 -25.95
C SER A 107 1.13 -27.54 -25.30
N THR A 108 0.84 -26.57 -24.46
CA THR A 108 1.80 -25.71 -23.77
C THR A 108 1.99 -26.13 -22.34
N THR A 109 3.22 -26.38 -21.93
CA THR A 109 3.59 -26.62 -20.53
C THR A 109 4.60 -25.56 -20.09
N THR A 110 4.44 -25.06 -18.86
CA THR A 110 5.34 -24.08 -18.25
C THR A 110 5.87 -24.61 -16.92
N ASN A 111 7.05 -24.19 -16.50
CA ASN A 111 7.65 -24.57 -15.23
C ASN A 111 7.00 -23.86 -14.02
N LYS A 112 6.29 -22.76 -14.25
CA LYS A 112 5.54 -22.00 -13.25
C LYS A 112 4.43 -21.19 -13.91
N ASN A 113 3.45 -20.72 -13.12
CA ASN A 113 2.32 -19.92 -13.60
C ASN A 113 2.45 -18.45 -13.22
N ASP A 114 3.16 -18.16 -12.14
CA ASP A 114 3.27 -16.85 -11.54
C ASP A 114 4.58 -16.15 -11.95
N PHE A 115 4.51 -14.83 -12.08
CA PHE A 115 5.70 -13.98 -12.07
C PHE A 115 6.11 -13.72 -10.63
N GLU A 116 7.39 -13.89 -10.32
CA GLU A 116 7.97 -13.64 -9.01
C GLU A 116 9.35 -13.00 -9.14
N GLU A 117 9.50 -11.79 -8.62
CA GLU A 117 10.81 -11.13 -8.57
C GLU A 117 11.12 -10.70 -7.14
N ASN A 118 12.38 -10.84 -6.78
CA ASN A 118 12.93 -10.50 -5.49
C ASN A 118 13.03 -8.98 -5.28
N TRP A 119 13.45 -8.61 -4.07
CA TRP A 119 13.49 -7.25 -3.54
C TRP A 119 14.15 -6.22 -4.47
N LYS A 120 13.40 -5.17 -4.80
CA LYS A 120 13.86 -3.98 -5.52
C LYS A 120 13.68 -2.75 -4.66
N PHE A 121 14.56 -1.77 -4.82
CA PHE A 121 14.47 -0.51 -4.09
C PHE A 121 13.32 0.36 -4.61
N PHE A 122 12.63 1.01 -3.68
CA PHE A 122 11.63 2.03 -3.96
C PHE A 122 11.82 3.25 -3.06
N GLY A 123 11.20 4.36 -3.46
CA GLY A 123 11.11 5.58 -2.67
C GLY A 123 9.71 6.15 -2.68
N THR A 124 9.28 6.70 -1.55
CA THR A 124 8.00 7.38 -1.38
C THR A 124 8.24 8.79 -0.86
N LEU A 125 7.51 9.75 -1.41
CA LEU A 125 7.39 11.10 -0.86
C LEU A 125 5.94 11.36 -0.50
N GLY A 126 5.69 12.01 0.63
CA GLY A 126 4.34 12.32 1.04
C GLY A 126 4.25 13.55 1.93
N ALA A 127 3.03 14.05 2.04
CA ALA A 127 2.67 15.16 2.90
C ALA A 127 1.31 14.92 3.55
N LYS A 128 1.13 15.44 4.76
CA LYS A 128 -0.11 15.39 5.53
C LYS A 128 -0.46 16.76 6.05
N ALA A 129 -1.76 17.01 6.18
CA ALA A 129 -2.31 18.16 6.87
C ALA A 129 -3.41 17.71 7.83
N PHE A 130 -3.48 18.32 9.00
CA PHE A 130 -4.43 17.98 10.05
C PHE A 130 -5.04 19.22 10.67
N TYR A 131 -6.34 19.20 10.88
CA TYR A 131 -7.08 20.24 11.56
C TYR A 131 -7.80 19.66 12.79
N PRO A 132 -7.40 20.04 14.02
CA PRO A 132 -8.09 19.61 15.24
C PRO A 132 -9.42 20.35 15.39
N ILE A 133 -10.54 19.63 15.36
CA ILE A 133 -11.86 20.18 15.62
C ILE A 133 -12.02 20.46 17.14
N ASN A 134 -11.54 19.52 17.93
CA ASN A 134 -11.46 19.64 19.40
C ASN A 134 -10.39 18.68 19.95
N LYS A 135 -10.33 18.50 21.27
CA LYS A 135 -9.33 17.65 21.95
C LYS A 135 -9.46 16.14 21.61
N VAL A 136 -10.59 15.72 21.05
CA VAL A 136 -10.89 14.30 20.76
C VAL A 136 -10.95 14.06 19.27
N PHE A 137 -11.53 14.97 18.48
CA PHE A 137 -11.79 14.81 17.06
C PHE A 137 -10.95 15.75 16.22
N GLY A 138 -10.49 15.26 15.10
CA GLY A 138 -9.85 16.06 14.07
C GLY A 138 -10.07 15.46 12.69
N VAL A 139 -9.78 16.24 11.68
CA VAL A 139 -9.83 15.86 10.26
C VAL A 139 -8.46 16.05 9.65
N GLY A 140 -8.12 15.23 8.70
CA GLY A 140 -6.85 15.37 8.01
C GLY A 140 -6.94 14.89 6.57
N ALA A 141 -5.92 15.26 5.81
CA ALA A 141 -5.74 14.81 4.45
C ALA A 141 -4.25 14.49 4.22
N PHE A 142 -3.99 13.65 3.25
CA PHE A 142 -2.63 13.29 2.85
C PHE A 142 -2.53 13.09 1.35
N ILE A 143 -1.30 13.23 0.87
CA ILE A 143 -0.89 12.82 -0.47
C ILE A 143 0.44 12.08 -0.34
N GLN A 144 0.61 11.00 -1.10
CA GLN A 144 1.90 10.33 -1.25
C GLN A 144 2.07 9.76 -2.65
N GLY A 145 3.31 9.69 -3.11
CA GLY A 145 3.68 9.05 -4.36
C GLY A 145 4.88 8.14 -4.15
N THR A 146 4.84 6.96 -4.74
CA THR A 146 5.88 5.94 -4.68
C THR A 146 6.41 5.67 -6.08
N SER A 147 7.71 5.42 -6.20
CA SER A 147 8.35 5.01 -7.45
C SER A 147 9.41 3.95 -7.18
N TYR A 148 9.48 2.97 -8.06
CA TYR A 148 10.46 1.88 -8.00
C TYR A 148 11.65 2.21 -8.88
N PHE A 149 12.87 2.04 -8.35
CA PHE A 149 14.10 2.50 -8.99
C PHE A 149 14.67 1.49 -10.00
N SER A 150 14.11 0.28 -10.04
CA SER A 150 14.56 -0.81 -10.91
C SER A 150 13.38 -1.56 -11.47
N ASN A 151 13.56 -2.16 -12.63
CA ASN A 151 12.58 -3.05 -13.21
C ASN A 151 12.54 -4.38 -12.45
N PHE A 152 11.35 -4.98 -12.38
CA PHE A 152 11.18 -6.36 -11.97
C PHE A 152 11.27 -7.24 -13.21
N THR A 153 12.01 -8.34 -13.14
CA THR A 153 12.25 -9.24 -14.28
C THR A 153 12.17 -10.68 -13.85
N ASP A 154 11.39 -11.45 -14.59
CA ASP A 154 11.27 -12.90 -14.35
C ASP A 154 11.18 -13.65 -15.68
N ASP A 155 11.63 -14.91 -15.69
CA ASP A 155 11.59 -15.77 -16.85
C ASP A 155 10.82 -17.06 -16.58
N ILE A 156 10.19 -17.58 -17.63
CA ILE A 156 9.63 -18.92 -17.64
C ILE A 156 10.28 -19.75 -18.73
N VAL A 157 10.40 -21.03 -18.43
CA VAL A 157 10.80 -22.05 -19.40
C VAL A 157 9.65 -23.01 -19.59
N GLY A 158 9.39 -23.39 -20.83
CA GLY A 158 8.30 -24.30 -21.15
C GLY A 158 8.52 -25.05 -22.45
N THR A 159 7.48 -25.80 -22.85
CA THR A 159 7.42 -26.44 -24.16
C THR A 159 6.09 -26.16 -24.84
N ILE A 160 6.13 -25.96 -26.16
CA ILE A 160 4.95 -25.90 -27.01
C ILE A 160 5.05 -27.06 -28.00
N SER A 161 4.11 -28.01 -27.92
CA SER A 161 4.13 -29.23 -28.72
C SER A 161 5.48 -29.96 -28.69
N GLY A 162 6.12 -29.98 -27.49
CA GLY A 162 7.43 -30.61 -27.30
C GLY A 162 8.64 -29.73 -27.69
N THR A 163 8.45 -28.56 -28.26
CA THR A 163 9.52 -27.60 -28.58
C THR A 163 9.79 -26.69 -27.40
N PRO A 164 11.01 -26.64 -26.85
CA PRO A 164 11.33 -25.78 -25.70
C PRO A 164 11.30 -24.30 -26.07
N PHE A 165 10.85 -23.46 -25.14
CA PHE A 165 10.89 -21.99 -25.24
C PHE A 165 11.27 -21.34 -23.91
N THR A 166 11.75 -20.10 -23.98
CA THR A 166 11.94 -19.23 -22.82
C THR A 166 11.22 -17.92 -23.09
N THR A 167 10.54 -17.41 -22.08
CA THR A 167 9.87 -16.11 -22.15
C THR A 167 10.30 -15.25 -20.97
N ASP A 168 10.86 -14.09 -21.26
CA ASP A 168 11.23 -13.05 -20.29
C ASP A 168 10.09 -12.06 -20.18
N LEU A 169 9.66 -11.78 -18.96
CA LEU A 169 8.68 -10.73 -18.63
C LEU A 169 9.35 -9.67 -17.78
N LYS A 170 9.14 -8.40 -18.14
CA LYS A 170 9.68 -7.25 -17.40
C LYS A 170 8.55 -6.31 -17.04
N VAL A 171 8.47 -5.95 -15.75
CA VAL A 171 7.61 -4.87 -15.24
C VAL A 171 8.50 -3.66 -15.01
N LYS A 172 8.22 -2.59 -15.74
CA LYS A 172 9.02 -1.37 -15.78
C LYS A 172 8.20 -0.19 -15.26
N ASN A 173 8.89 0.86 -14.84
CA ASN A 173 8.29 2.16 -14.52
C ASN A 173 7.08 2.04 -13.57
N LEU A 174 7.13 1.10 -12.63
CA LEU A 174 6.06 0.96 -11.63
C LEU A 174 6.07 2.17 -10.71
N TRP A 175 4.93 2.82 -10.60
CA TRP A 175 4.71 3.95 -9.71
C TRP A 175 3.26 4.02 -9.25
N ASP A 176 3.02 4.69 -8.14
CA ASP A 176 1.69 4.99 -7.62
C ASP A 176 1.59 6.39 -7.01
N VAL A 177 0.39 6.91 -6.95
CA VAL A 177 0.03 8.12 -6.21
C VAL A 177 -1.27 7.90 -5.45
N ASN A 178 -1.28 8.36 -4.20
CA ASN A 178 -2.42 8.24 -3.29
C ASN A 178 -2.79 9.60 -2.74
N PHE A 179 -4.08 9.88 -2.69
CA PHE A 179 -4.66 11.04 -2.03
C PHE A 179 -5.82 10.61 -1.16
N GLY A 180 -5.82 11.00 0.10
CA GLY A 180 -6.90 10.63 1.01
C GLY A 180 -7.21 11.70 2.04
N ALA A 181 -8.37 11.56 2.65
CA ALA A 181 -8.82 12.38 3.75
C ALA A 181 -9.58 11.52 4.76
N GLY A 182 -9.60 11.93 6.02
CA GLY A 182 -10.27 11.14 7.03
C GLY A 182 -10.50 11.86 8.34
N LEU A 183 -11.14 11.12 9.23
CA LEU A 183 -11.41 11.50 10.60
C LEU A 183 -10.43 10.80 11.53
N GLN A 184 -10.04 11.47 12.58
CA GLN A 184 -9.24 10.90 13.66
C GLN A 184 -9.90 11.17 15.01
N VAL A 185 -9.90 10.15 15.85
CA VAL A 185 -10.38 10.22 17.24
C VAL A 185 -9.20 9.92 18.16
N THR A 186 -8.89 10.86 19.04
CA THR A 186 -7.87 10.65 20.07
C THR A 186 -8.58 10.26 21.38
N ILE A 187 -8.31 9.06 21.85
CA ILE A 187 -8.87 8.51 23.09
C ILE A 187 -7.89 8.68 24.26
N PRO A 188 -8.28 8.39 25.52
CA PRO A 188 -7.39 8.45 26.67
C PRO A 188 -6.07 7.72 26.43
N HIS A 189 -5.01 8.18 27.06
CA HIS A 189 -3.62 7.72 26.88
C HIS A 189 -3.00 8.07 25.51
N GLY A 190 -3.65 8.93 24.69
CA GLY A 190 -3.09 9.41 23.43
C GLY A 190 -3.20 8.44 22.27
N ILE A 191 -3.93 7.33 22.42
CA ILE A 191 -4.20 6.39 21.33
C ILE A 191 -5.08 7.10 20.30
N LYS A 192 -4.72 6.97 19.01
CA LYS A 192 -5.46 7.57 17.91
C LYS A 192 -6.07 6.48 17.04
N LEU A 193 -7.37 6.60 16.81
CA LEU A 193 -8.12 5.82 15.82
C LEU A 193 -8.37 6.73 14.63
N TYR A 194 -8.12 6.28 13.44
CA TYR A 194 -8.34 7.07 12.23
C TYR A 194 -8.90 6.21 11.10
N ALA A 195 -9.72 6.83 10.26
CA ALA A 195 -10.32 6.18 9.10
C ALA A 195 -10.76 7.20 8.07
N GLY A 196 -10.82 6.81 6.82
CA GLY A 196 -11.33 7.66 5.74
C GLY A 196 -11.27 7.01 4.37
N PRO A 197 -11.82 7.70 3.37
CA PRO A 197 -11.64 7.33 1.98
C PRO A 197 -10.30 7.83 1.45
N TYR A 198 -9.82 7.14 0.40
CA TYR A 198 -8.71 7.61 -0.42
C TYR A 198 -8.97 7.25 -1.89
N ILE A 199 -8.32 7.97 -2.77
CA ILE A 199 -8.18 7.64 -4.19
C ILE A 199 -6.72 7.32 -4.47
N TYR A 200 -6.49 6.39 -5.38
CA TYR A 200 -5.15 6.04 -5.79
C TYR A 200 -5.10 5.69 -7.27
N TYR A 201 -3.94 5.88 -7.84
CA TYR A 201 -3.64 5.51 -9.20
C TYR A 201 -2.25 4.85 -9.23
N SER A 202 -2.17 3.69 -9.84
CA SER A 202 -0.92 2.97 -10.05
C SER A 202 -0.82 2.51 -11.49
N GLU A 203 0.37 2.61 -12.05
CA GLU A 203 0.65 2.23 -13.43
C GLU A 203 2.02 1.58 -13.54
N ALA A 204 2.13 0.62 -14.44
CA ALA A 204 3.38 0.02 -14.85
C ALA A 204 3.36 -0.30 -16.34
N GLU A 205 4.53 -0.49 -16.92
CA GLU A 205 4.71 -0.98 -18.28
C GLU A 205 5.19 -2.44 -18.22
N VAL A 206 4.53 -3.31 -18.97
CA VAL A 206 4.92 -4.72 -19.07
C VAL A 206 5.45 -4.99 -20.47
N SER A 207 6.63 -5.57 -20.56
CA SER A 207 7.21 -6.05 -21.82
C SER A 207 7.48 -7.54 -21.74
N LEU A 208 7.20 -8.22 -22.84
CA LEU A 208 7.37 -9.66 -22.98
C LEU A 208 8.26 -9.95 -24.17
N ALA A 209 9.29 -10.76 -23.95
CA ALA A 209 10.15 -11.28 -25.00
C ALA A 209 10.18 -12.80 -24.92
N SER A 210 9.83 -13.48 -26.03
CA SER A 210 9.82 -14.94 -26.09
C SER A 210 10.75 -15.44 -27.20
N ASN A 211 11.57 -16.39 -26.83
CA ASN A 211 12.46 -17.12 -27.78
C ASN A 211 11.83 -18.49 -28.02
N ILE A 212 10.97 -18.54 -29.04
CA ILE A 212 10.43 -19.80 -29.57
C ILE A 212 11.23 -20.14 -30.81
N PRO A 213 11.86 -21.34 -30.93
CA PRO A 213 12.62 -21.71 -32.09
C PRO A 213 11.84 -21.53 -33.42
N GLY A 214 12.34 -20.65 -34.29
CA GLY A 214 11.68 -20.29 -35.55
C GLY A 214 10.65 -19.16 -35.45
N LEU A 215 10.41 -18.61 -34.25
CA LEU A 215 9.52 -17.47 -34.03
C LEU A 215 10.02 -16.64 -32.85
N GLU A 216 10.92 -15.70 -33.12
CA GLU A 216 11.25 -14.69 -32.09
C GLU A 216 10.10 -13.69 -32.00
N TYR A 217 9.43 -13.67 -30.86
CA TYR A 217 8.32 -12.73 -30.59
C TYR A 217 8.70 -11.76 -29.47
N SER A 218 8.58 -10.49 -29.77
CA SER A 218 8.67 -9.43 -28.77
C SER A 218 7.41 -8.59 -28.84
N ALA A 219 6.59 -8.63 -27.79
CA ALA A 219 5.53 -7.66 -27.61
C ALA A 219 6.14 -6.36 -27.10
N GLY A 220 5.75 -5.24 -27.71
CA GLY A 220 6.11 -3.92 -27.22
C GLY A 220 5.58 -3.68 -25.81
N ASP A 221 6.02 -2.58 -25.19
CA ASP A 221 5.59 -2.18 -23.85
C ASP A 221 4.07 -1.97 -23.81
N VAL A 222 3.41 -2.63 -22.89
CA VAL A 222 1.98 -2.55 -22.67
C VAL A 222 1.74 -1.94 -21.29
N SER A 223 0.99 -0.83 -21.25
CA SER A 223 0.62 -0.21 -19.96
C SER A 223 -0.43 -1.03 -19.25
N ILE A 224 -0.21 -1.30 -17.98
CA ILE A 224 -1.17 -1.91 -17.04
C ILE A 224 -1.46 -0.92 -15.90
N LYS A 225 -2.68 -0.93 -15.42
CA LYS A 225 -3.16 0.03 -14.39
C LYS A 225 -3.95 -0.71 -13.32
N ASN A 226 -4.02 -0.10 -12.13
CA ASN A 226 -4.95 -0.57 -11.12
C ASN A 226 -6.40 -0.48 -11.62
N LYS A 227 -7.19 -1.50 -11.32
CA LYS A 227 -8.60 -1.61 -11.75
C LYS A 227 -9.51 -0.61 -11.05
N THR A 228 -9.28 -0.41 -9.76
CA THR A 228 -10.10 0.43 -8.90
C THR A 228 -9.28 1.62 -8.41
N MET A 229 -9.88 2.80 -8.41
CA MET A 229 -9.21 4.05 -7.99
C MET A 229 -9.69 4.56 -6.63
N LEU A 230 -10.70 3.95 -6.02
CA LEU A 230 -11.30 4.39 -4.75
C LEU A 230 -11.09 3.34 -3.67
N GLY A 231 -10.75 3.77 -2.47
CA GLY A 231 -10.54 2.93 -1.31
C GLY A 231 -10.96 3.54 0.01
N GLY A 232 -10.87 2.72 1.04
CA GLY A 232 -11.01 3.11 2.43
C GLY A 232 -9.83 2.62 3.27
N PHE A 233 -9.46 3.38 4.28
CA PHE A 233 -8.43 3.00 5.23
C PHE A 233 -8.92 3.14 6.67
N THR A 234 -8.36 2.35 7.55
CA THR A 234 -8.53 2.47 8.99
C THR A 234 -7.24 2.09 9.71
N GLY A 235 -6.94 2.80 10.77
CA GLY A 235 -5.70 2.53 11.49
C GLY A 235 -5.77 2.92 12.95
N LEU A 236 -4.74 2.49 13.65
CA LEU A 236 -4.53 2.65 15.07
C LEU A 236 -3.10 3.10 15.33
N ASP A 237 -2.93 4.22 16.03
CA ASP A 237 -1.63 4.70 16.51
C ASP A 237 -1.60 4.61 18.04
N ILE A 238 -0.69 3.83 18.56
CA ILE A 238 -0.55 3.54 19.99
C ILE A 238 0.76 4.15 20.47
N PRO A 239 0.71 5.21 21.32
CA PRO A 239 1.90 5.68 21.98
C PRO A 239 2.41 4.62 22.97
N LEU A 240 3.66 4.25 22.82
CA LEU A 240 4.37 3.34 23.70
C LEU A 240 5.09 4.16 24.80
N ILE A 241 6.36 3.95 24.97
CA ILE A 241 7.19 4.66 25.97
C ILE A 241 8.20 5.60 25.30
N LYS A 242 8.46 6.76 25.93
CA LYS A 242 9.57 7.66 25.55
C LYS A 242 9.56 8.09 24.06
N GLY A 243 8.40 8.44 23.51
CA GLY A 243 8.31 8.94 22.13
C GLY A 243 8.21 7.87 21.06
N PHE A 244 8.18 6.59 21.42
CA PHE A 244 7.87 5.51 20.49
C PHE A 244 6.37 5.37 20.28
N HIS A 245 5.98 5.08 19.04
CA HIS A 245 4.61 4.79 18.63
C HIS A 245 4.57 3.52 17.81
N LEU A 246 3.52 2.73 17.98
CA LEU A 246 3.16 1.62 17.12
C LEU A 246 1.96 2.03 16.27
N ASN A 247 2.12 2.01 14.98
CA ASN A 247 1.05 2.23 14.03
C ASN A 247 0.66 0.92 13.35
N ILE A 248 -0.64 0.64 13.26
CA ILE A 248 -1.20 -0.53 12.55
C ILE A 248 -2.31 0.01 11.66
N GLU A 249 -2.34 -0.41 10.40
CA GLU A 249 -3.30 0.08 9.42
C GLU A 249 -3.75 -1.04 8.49
N GLY A 250 -5.02 -1.01 8.13
CA GLY A 250 -5.62 -1.80 7.08
C GLY A 250 -6.22 -0.88 6.02
N GLN A 251 -6.07 -1.26 4.78
CA GLN A 251 -6.62 -0.55 3.64
C GLN A 251 -7.44 -1.54 2.79
N PHE A 252 -8.49 -1.03 2.19
CA PHE A 252 -9.47 -1.80 1.46
C PHE A 252 -9.77 -1.09 0.14
N SER A 253 -9.45 -1.69 -0.99
CA SER A 253 -9.80 -1.26 -2.34
C SER A 253 -10.32 -2.48 -3.13
N ASP A 254 -9.79 -2.97 -4.21
CA ASP A 254 -10.26 -4.22 -4.85
C ASP A 254 -9.83 -5.47 -4.03
N ARG A 255 -8.83 -5.30 -3.17
CA ARG A 255 -8.29 -6.32 -2.29
C ARG A 255 -7.90 -5.73 -0.94
N PHE A 256 -7.27 -6.50 -0.10
CA PHE A 256 -6.88 -6.10 1.24
C PHE A 256 -5.38 -5.82 1.32
N SER A 257 -5.05 -4.74 2.01
CA SER A 257 -3.67 -4.44 2.38
C SER A 257 -3.58 -4.14 3.87
N ALA A 258 -2.47 -4.49 4.48
CA ALA A 258 -2.26 -4.23 5.89
C ALA A 258 -0.77 -4.03 6.20
N GLY A 259 -0.50 -3.28 7.23
CA GLY A 259 0.86 -3.10 7.68
C GLY A 259 0.98 -2.52 9.07
N ALA A 260 2.22 -2.45 9.52
CA ALA A 260 2.56 -1.87 10.79
C ALA A 260 3.90 -1.13 10.71
N ALA A 261 4.03 -0.11 11.54
CA ALA A 261 5.29 0.63 11.68
C ALA A 261 5.54 1.00 13.14
N VAL A 262 6.79 0.97 13.52
CA VAL A 262 7.26 1.55 14.78
C VAL A 262 7.96 2.86 14.45
N SER A 263 7.53 3.94 15.08
CA SER A 263 8.10 5.26 14.90
C SER A 263 8.65 5.83 16.20
N TYR A 264 9.58 6.77 16.07
CA TYR A 264 10.15 7.53 17.17
C TYR A 264 10.12 9.02 16.85
N THR A 265 9.60 9.82 17.80
CA THR A 265 9.53 11.28 17.71
C THR A 265 10.56 11.92 18.65
N TYR A 266 11.44 12.73 18.07
CA TYR A 266 12.54 13.41 18.77
C TYR A 266 12.07 14.64 19.56
#